data_40c2c10623374b2188e10122361aef43
#
_entry.id   40c2c10623374b2188e10122361aef43
#
_cell.length_a   1.000
_cell.length_b   1.000
_cell.length_c   1.000
_cell.angle_alpha   90.00
_cell.angle_beta   90.00
_cell.angle_gamma   90.00
#
_symmetry.space_group_name_H-M   'P 1'
#
loop_
_entity.id
_entity.type
_entity.pdbx_description
1 polymer ?
#
loop_
_entity_poly.entity_id
_entity_poly.type
_entity_poly.pdbx_seq_one_letter_code
_entity_poly.pdbx_strand_id
1 'polypeptide(L)'
;MLRTGIVVLLVSMILSSSQEVQAQEKKKNKKTREVFSWVNKPSKAYENLPIDHETLHSQSMGTDVGYCIYLPPGYASTKNSKERYPVVYYLHGGRPGSELKSVGLSAVIDETIRSNRISPMIYVFINGGPMSHYDYPQIPNGQGESVFINELIPHVDSTYRTIASREGRGVEGFSQGGRGTARIMFRHPDLFCSAAPGGGGFATEKKISENDGQESDHVVFAAGYNAYDTARVYATSEKQKQYPLRILIHVGTKGFNYKNNLAYMKFLKQLGVTFEQLIVEDVPHSAKRLYEKQGDVLMKFHARNFLGDPQ
;
A
#
# COMPACT_ATOMS: atom_id res chain seq x y z
N MET A 1 -43.06 -46.16 31.91
CA MET A 1 -42.28 -46.14 30.63
C MET A 1 -42.55 -44.92 29.78
N LEU A 2 -42.61 -43.67 30.36
CA LEU A 2 -42.95 -42.43 29.58
C LEU A 2 -41.92 -41.31 29.79
N ARG A 3 -40.77 -41.55 30.39
CA ARG A 3 -39.72 -40.50 30.65
C ARG A 3 -38.51 -40.59 29.71
N THR A 4 -38.30 -41.70 29.00
CA THR A 4 -37.10 -41.89 28.19
C THR A 4 -37.27 -41.36 26.75
N GLY A 5 -38.50 -41.20 26.24
CA GLY A 5 -38.75 -40.72 24.87
C GLY A 5 -38.54 -39.20 24.68
N ILE A 6 -38.75 -38.36 25.71
CA ILE A 6 -38.66 -36.90 25.61
C ILE A 6 -37.21 -36.40 25.60
N VAL A 7 -36.31 -37.10 26.25
CA VAL A 7 -34.88 -36.71 26.29
C VAL A 7 -34.20 -36.96 24.93
N VAL A 8 -34.55 -38.04 24.25
CA VAL A 8 -33.97 -38.38 22.94
C VAL A 8 -34.43 -37.38 21.85
N LEU A 9 -35.68 -36.93 21.91
CA LEU A 9 -36.19 -35.93 20.95
C LEU A 9 -35.57 -34.52 21.16
N LEU A 10 -35.30 -34.10 22.39
CA LEU A 10 -34.65 -32.82 22.71
C LEU A 10 -33.17 -32.83 22.30
N VAL A 11 -32.44 -33.93 22.46
CA VAL A 11 -31.04 -34.04 22.06
C VAL A 11 -30.91 -34.07 20.52
N SER A 12 -31.83 -34.67 19.80
CA SER A 12 -31.82 -34.65 18.34
C SER A 12 -32.15 -33.29 17.72
N MET A 13 -33.04 -32.50 18.37
CA MET A 13 -33.32 -31.12 17.96
C MET A 13 -32.15 -30.13 18.22
N ILE A 14 -31.42 -30.30 19.30
CA ILE A 14 -30.24 -29.48 19.62
C ILE A 14 -29.07 -29.80 18.68
N LEU A 15 -28.88 -31.06 18.31
CA LEU A 15 -27.85 -31.49 17.36
C LEU A 15 -28.15 -31.01 15.92
N SER A 16 -29.42 -31.00 15.50
CA SER A 16 -29.80 -30.47 14.17
C SER A 16 -29.62 -28.96 14.07
N SER A 17 -29.99 -28.22 15.13
CA SER A 17 -29.80 -26.74 15.15
C SER A 17 -28.31 -26.34 15.16
N SER A 18 -27.46 -27.10 15.83
CA SER A 18 -26.02 -26.83 15.83
C SER A 18 -25.34 -27.14 14.48
N GLN A 19 -25.83 -28.16 13.76
CA GLN A 19 -25.33 -28.45 12.39
C GLN A 19 -25.82 -27.43 11.37
N GLU A 20 -27.04 -26.93 11.49
CA GLU A 20 -27.55 -25.87 10.61
C GLU A 20 -26.85 -24.53 10.87
N VAL A 21 -26.57 -24.17 12.12
CA VAL A 21 -25.79 -22.97 12.46
C VAL A 21 -24.35 -23.08 11.93
N GLN A 22 -23.70 -24.23 12.09
CA GLN A 22 -22.36 -24.44 11.51
C GLN A 22 -22.36 -24.47 9.98
N ALA A 23 -23.43 -24.96 9.35
CA ALA A 23 -23.58 -24.92 7.89
C ALA A 23 -23.86 -23.50 7.37
N GLN A 24 -24.60 -22.69 8.12
CA GLN A 24 -24.82 -21.27 7.81
C GLN A 24 -23.56 -20.42 8.05
N GLU A 25 -22.77 -20.67 9.07
CA GLU A 25 -21.48 -20.04 9.28
C GLU A 25 -20.46 -20.42 8.20
N LYS A 26 -20.42 -21.71 7.79
CA LYS A 26 -19.60 -22.13 6.62
C LYS A 26 -20.05 -21.53 5.31
N LYS A 27 -21.35 -21.25 5.11
CA LYS A 27 -21.87 -20.53 3.94
C LYS A 27 -21.56 -19.03 3.98
N LYS A 28 -21.56 -18.38 5.15
CA LYS A 28 -21.16 -16.98 5.31
C LYS A 28 -19.66 -16.76 5.08
N ASN A 29 -18.82 -17.77 5.34
CA ASN A 29 -17.37 -17.70 5.14
C ASN A 29 -16.88 -18.10 3.75
N LYS A 30 -17.77 -18.48 2.83
CA LYS A 30 -17.45 -18.50 1.40
C LYS A 30 -17.58 -17.08 0.82
N LYS A 31 -16.83 -16.09 1.35
CA LYS A 31 -16.44 -14.96 0.52
C LYS A 31 -15.74 -15.56 -0.68
N THR A 32 -16.37 -15.42 -1.83
CA THR A 32 -15.72 -15.67 -3.13
C THR A 32 -14.36 -14.99 -3.06
N ARG A 33 -13.30 -15.79 -3.05
CA ARG A 33 -11.94 -15.27 -3.16
C ARG A 33 -11.95 -14.38 -4.41
N GLU A 34 -11.77 -13.09 -4.26
CA GLU A 34 -11.64 -12.19 -5.40
C GLU A 34 -10.55 -12.76 -6.31
N VAL A 35 -10.94 -13.09 -7.53
CA VAL A 35 -9.98 -13.55 -8.52
C VAL A 35 -9.11 -12.35 -8.87
N PHE A 36 -7.82 -12.48 -8.72
CA PHE A 36 -6.88 -11.41 -9.05
C PHE A 36 -6.98 -11.02 -10.54
N SER A 37 -6.94 -9.72 -10.79
CA SER A 37 -6.81 -9.17 -12.14
C SER A 37 -5.76 -8.05 -12.14
N TRP A 38 -4.92 -8.00 -13.16
CA TRP A 38 -4.00 -6.90 -13.36
C TRP A 38 -4.67 -5.61 -13.82
N VAL A 39 -5.86 -5.69 -14.40
CA VAL A 39 -6.70 -4.54 -14.76
C VAL A 39 -8.07 -4.71 -14.15
N ASN A 40 -8.50 -3.75 -13.33
CA ASN A 40 -9.80 -3.76 -12.67
C ASN A 40 -10.65 -2.61 -13.20
N LYS A 41 -11.87 -2.90 -13.64
CA LYS A 41 -12.78 -1.86 -14.15
C LYS A 41 -13.32 -1.01 -12.99
N PRO A 42 -13.19 0.33 -13.03
CA PRO A 42 -13.83 1.20 -12.05
C PRO A 42 -15.34 0.99 -12.02
N SER A 43 -15.89 0.93 -10.80
CA SER A 43 -17.34 0.91 -10.59
C SER A 43 -17.89 2.34 -10.48
N LYS A 44 -19.22 2.49 -10.52
CA LYS A 44 -19.90 3.79 -10.31
C LYS A 44 -19.46 4.52 -9.04
N ALA A 45 -18.96 3.81 -8.03
CA ALA A 45 -18.46 4.42 -6.79
C ALA A 45 -17.24 5.33 -7.00
N TYR A 46 -16.54 5.21 -8.12
CA TYR A 46 -15.33 5.97 -8.44
C TYR A 46 -15.55 7.08 -9.47
N GLU A 47 -16.75 7.18 -10.08
CA GLU A 47 -17.06 8.15 -11.15
C GLU A 47 -16.85 9.62 -10.75
N ASN A 48 -16.94 9.93 -9.46
CA ASN A 48 -16.80 11.30 -8.93
C ASN A 48 -15.42 11.55 -8.28
N LEU A 49 -14.48 10.61 -8.38
CA LEU A 49 -13.14 10.83 -7.87
C LEU A 49 -12.27 11.53 -8.93
N PRO A 50 -11.37 12.43 -8.53
CA PRO A 50 -10.49 13.14 -9.44
C PRO A 50 -9.33 12.25 -9.89
N ILE A 51 -9.62 11.13 -10.55
CA ILE A 51 -8.63 10.17 -11.04
C ILE A 51 -8.96 9.74 -12.47
N ASP A 52 -7.91 9.45 -13.24
CA ASP A 52 -8.00 8.71 -14.49
C ASP A 52 -7.57 7.25 -14.24
N HIS A 53 -8.24 6.30 -14.90
CA HIS A 53 -7.89 4.89 -14.87
C HIS A 53 -7.23 4.51 -16.18
N GLU A 54 -6.00 4.05 -16.10
CA GLU A 54 -5.13 3.83 -17.24
C GLU A 54 -4.52 2.43 -17.22
N THR A 55 -3.93 2.04 -18.34
CA THR A 55 -3.21 0.77 -18.47
C THR A 55 -1.85 0.97 -19.14
N LEU A 56 -0.89 0.14 -18.79
CA LEU A 56 0.33 -0.07 -19.56
C LEU A 56 0.43 -1.53 -19.99
N HIS A 57 1.00 -1.80 -21.15
CA HIS A 57 1.32 -3.16 -21.53
C HIS A 57 2.67 -3.57 -20.94
N SER A 58 2.65 -4.54 -20.01
CA SER A 58 3.87 -5.08 -19.43
C SER A 58 4.57 -6.00 -20.43
N GLN A 59 5.77 -5.61 -20.85
CA GLN A 59 6.59 -6.40 -21.75
C GLN A 59 7.11 -7.68 -21.09
N SER A 60 7.43 -7.60 -19.79
CA SER A 60 7.96 -8.75 -19.04
C SER A 60 6.92 -9.82 -18.76
N MET A 61 5.64 -9.45 -18.67
CA MET A 61 4.54 -10.38 -18.37
C MET A 61 3.65 -10.67 -19.58
N GLY A 62 3.72 -9.89 -20.66
CA GLY A 62 2.86 -10.04 -21.84
C GLY A 62 1.37 -9.78 -21.53
N THR A 63 1.08 -8.89 -20.59
CA THR A 63 -0.30 -8.55 -20.18
C THR A 63 -0.42 -7.08 -19.83
N ASP A 64 -1.63 -6.55 -19.88
CA ASP A 64 -1.89 -5.18 -19.47
C ASP A 64 -1.98 -5.08 -17.95
N VAL A 65 -1.45 -3.98 -17.40
CA VAL A 65 -1.42 -3.64 -15.98
C VAL A 65 -2.14 -2.32 -15.77
N GLY A 66 -3.15 -2.33 -14.89
CA GLY A 66 -3.92 -1.15 -14.53
C GLY A 66 -3.20 -0.29 -13.49
N TYR A 67 -3.38 1.01 -13.62
CA TYR A 67 -3.06 1.99 -12.58
C TYR A 67 -4.09 3.12 -12.61
N CYS A 68 -4.24 3.83 -11.48
CA CYS A 68 -5.01 5.05 -11.46
C CYS A 68 -4.07 6.23 -11.20
N ILE A 69 -4.38 7.36 -11.81
CA ILE A 69 -3.57 8.57 -11.68
C ILE A 69 -4.45 9.77 -11.29
N TYR A 70 -3.99 10.51 -10.28
CA TYR A 70 -4.48 11.83 -9.95
C TYR A 70 -3.55 12.87 -10.54
N LEU A 71 -4.09 13.78 -11.34
CA LEU A 71 -3.39 14.92 -11.89
C LEU A 71 -3.85 16.20 -11.17
N PRO A 72 -2.91 17.05 -10.70
CA PRO A 72 -3.26 18.22 -9.90
C PRO A 72 -4.04 19.27 -10.69
N PRO A 73 -4.82 20.15 -10.01
CA PRO A 73 -5.50 21.26 -10.64
C PRO A 73 -4.56 22.09 -11.50
N GLY A 74 -5.02 22.43 -12.71
CA GLY A 74 -4.21 23.18 -13.68
C GLY A 74 -3.26 22.35 -14.53
N TYR A 75 -3.15 21.02 -14.29
CA TYR A 75 -2.33 20.16 -15.14
C TYR A 75 -2.69 20.25 -16.62
N ALA A 76 -3.96 20.24 -17.01
CA ALA A 76 -4.39 20.34 -18.41
C ALA A 76 -4.30 21.77 -18.99
N SER A 77 -3.97 22.79 -18.19
CA SER A 77 -3.88 24.16 -18.66
C SER A 77 -2.68 24.38 -19.58
N THR A 78 -2.91 25.01 -20.72
CA THR A 78 -1.84 25.39 -21.66
C THR A 78 -0.83 26.36 -21.05
N LYS A 79 -1.25 27.17 -20.07
CA LYS A 79 -0.35 28.08 -19.33
C LYS A 79 0.73 27.31 -18.56
N ASN A 80 0.40 26.11 -18.07
CA ASN A 80 1.28 25.26 -17.27
C ASN A 80 1.92 24.14 -18.09
N SER A 81 1.90 24.23 -19.42
CA SER A 81 2.36 23.14 -20.31
C SER A 81 3.84 22.75 -20.11
N LYS A 82 4.66 23.65 -19.56
CA LYS A 82 6.08 23.40 -19.26
C LYS A 82 6.35 22.96 -17.83
N GLU A 83 5.37 23.07 -16.94
CA GLU A 83 5.53 22.67 -15.55
C GLU A 83 5.66 21.15 -15.42
N ARG A 84 6.56 20.72 -14.55
CA ARG A 84 6.74 19.33 -14.17
C ARG A 84 6.42 19.19 -12.68
N TYR A 85 5.83 18.07 -12.35
CA TYR A 85 5.29 17.81 -11.02
C TYR A 85 6.04 16.66 -10.34
N PRO A 86 6.29 16.74 -9.03
CA PRO A 86 6.72 15.57 -8.29
C PRO A 86 5.61 14.52 -8.31
N VAL A 87 5.99 13.26 -8.11
CA VAL A 87 5.06 12.12 -8.13
C VAL A 87 5.21 11.27 -6.89
N VAL A 88 4.07 10.93 -6.28
CA VAL A 88 3.97 9.94 -5.20
C VAL A 88 3.30 8.68 -5.72
N TYR A 89 3.99 7.55 -5.65
CA TYR A 89 3.44 6.23 -5.93
C TYR A 89 2.83 5.65 -4.67
N TYR A 90 1.53 5.40 -4.70
CA TYR A 90 0.78 4.89 -3.57
C TYR A 90 0.53 3.37 -3.69
N LEU A 91 1.04 2.63 -2.72
CA LEU A 91 0.92 1.17 -2.61
C LEU A 91 -0.29 0.81 -1.75
N HIS A 92 -1.24 0.09 -2.34
CA HIS A 92 -2.48 -0.30 -1.66
C HIS A 92 -2.26 -1.35 -0.54
N GLY A 93 -3.22 -1.44 0.38
CA GLY A 93 -3.28 -2.50 1.39
C GLY A 93 -4.00 -3.77 0.91
N GLY A 94 -3.81 -4.85 1.64
CA GLY A 94 -4.48 -6.15 1.42
C GLY A 94 -4.03 -6.89 0.15
N ARG A 95 -4.50 -8.13 0.01
CA ARG A 95 -4.31 -8.99 -1.17
C ARG A 95 -5.66 -9.50 -1.68
N PRO A 96 -5.75 -9.87 -2.99
CA PRO A 96 -4.79 -9.58 -4.06
C PRO A 96 -4.68 -8.09 -4.38
N GLY A 97 -3.77 -7.70 -5.28
CA GLY A 97 -3.61 -6.33 -5.75
C GLY A 97 -4.82 -5.80 -6.52
N SER A 98 -4.99 -4.48 -6.47
CA SER A 98 -5.88 -3.74 -7.37
C SER A 98 -5.54 -2.25 -7.28
N GLU A 99 -5.41 -1.60 -8.42
CA GLU A 99 -5.18 -0.16 -8.56
C GLU A 99 -6.31 0.69 -7.98
N LEU A 100 -7.49 0.10 -7.78
CA LEU A 100 -8.68 0.79 -7.27
C LEU A 100 -8.76 0.86 -5.73
N LYS A 101 -7.95 0.09 -5.01
CA LYS A 101 -8.13 -0.07 -3.55
C LYS A 101 -7.92 1.19 -2.71
N SER A 102 -7.10 2.12 -3.18
CA SER A 102 -6.74 3.33 -2.41
C SER A 102 -7.16 4.63 -3.08
N VAL A 103 -7.81 4.56 -4.24
CA VAL A 103 -8.17 5.75 -5.03
C VAL A 103 -9.11 6.71 -4.31
N GLY A 104 -9.85 6.27 -3.30
CA GLY A 104 -10.67 7.15 -2.47
C GLY A 104 -9.89 8.21 -1.70
N LEU A 105 -8.57 8.05 -1.56
CA LEU A 105 -7.69 9.06 -0.96
C LEU A 105 -7.52 10.29 -1.86
N SER A 106 -7.74 10.16 -3.18
CA SER A 106 -7.62 11.25 -4.15
C SER A 106 -8.52 12.45 -3.83
N ALA A 107 -9.67 12.23 -3.20
CA ALA A 107 -10.54 13.31 -2.78
C ALA A 107 -9.90 14.22 -1.73
N VAL A 108 -9.22 13.64 -0.73
CA VAL A 108 -8.48 14.39 0.30
C VAL A 108 -7.24 15.06 -0.30
N ILE A 109 -6.57 14.38 -1.23
CA ILE A 109 -5.40 14.92 -1.95
C ILE A 109 -5.83 16.15 -2.77
N ASP A 110 -6.89 16.04 -3.57
CA ASP A 110 -7.39 17.14 -4.40
C ASP A 110 -7.82 18.35 -3.57
N GLU A 111 -8.57 18.11 -2.49
CA GLU A 111 -8.98 19.18 -1.55
C GLU A 111 -7.77 19.90 -0.94
N THR A 112 -6.75 19.13 -0.52
CA THR A 112 -5.56 19.69 0.12
C THR A 112 -4.74 20.56 -0.85
N ILE A 113 -4.62 20.13 -2.10
CA ILE A 113 -3.94 20.91 -3.16
C ILE A 113 -4.76 22.13 -3.55
N ARG A 114 -6.08 21.98 -3.80
CA ARG A 114 -6.96 23.11 -4.18
C ARG A 114 -7.04 24.19 -3.10
N SER A 115 -6.92 23.81 -1.85
CA SER A 115 -6.88 24.77 -0.73
C SER A 115 -5.48 25.38 -0.49
N ASN A 116 -4.52 25.15 -1.38
CA ASN A 116 -3.14 25.64 -1.30
C ASN A 116 -2.41 25.27 0.00
N ARG A 117 -2.77 24.16 0.63
CA ARG A 117 -2.09 23.64 1.82
C ARG A 117 -0.78 22.93 1.49
N ILE A 118 -0.66 22.44 0.26
CA ILE A 118 0.55 21.84 -0.32
C ILE A 118 0.69 22.23 -1.78
N SER A 119 1.92 22.15 -2.29
CA SER A 119 2.22 22.33 -3.72
C SER A 119 1.61 21.21 -4.57
N PRO A 120 1.27 21.49 -5.84
CA PRO A 120 0.73 20.49 -6.76
C PRO A 120 1.68 19.32 -6.97
N MET A 121 1.14 18.09 -6.87
CA MET A 121 1.88 16.85 -7.14
C MET A 121 0.97 15.79 -7.76
N ILE A 122 1.54 14.87 -8.50
CA ILE A 122 0.86 13.72 -9.10
C ILE A 122 0.80 12.59 -8.07
N TYR A 123 -0.31 11.83 -8.03
CA TYR A 123 -0.38 10.56 -7.31
C TYR A 123 -0.70 9.43 -8.26
N VAL A 124 0.03 8.33 -8.15
CA VAL A 124 -0.19 7.12 -8.93
C VAL A 124 -0.56 5.97 -7.99
N PHE A 125 -1.77 5.45 -8.12
CA PHE A 125 -2.26 4.29 -7.37
C PHE A 125 -1.98 3.04 -8.19
N ILE A 126 -1.08 2.19 -7.68
CA ILE A 126 -0.59 1.05 -8.45
C ILE A 126 -1.37 -0.23 -8.18
N ASN A 127 -1.42 -1.14 -9.15
CA ASN A 127 -1.76 -2.53 -8.92
C ASN A 127 -0.51 -3.29 -8.45
N GLY A 128 -0.51 -3.78 -7.22
CA GLY A 128 0.64 -4.44 -6.60
C GLY A 128 0.79 -5.91 -6.95
N GLY A 129 0.01 -6.42 -7.88
CA GLY A 129 0.06 -7.82 -8.27
C GLY A 129 -0.64 -8.79 -7.29
N PRO A 130 -0.63 -10.08 -7.58
CA PRO A 130 -1.34 -11.09 -6.78
C PRO A 130 -0.82 -11.19 -5.34
N MET A 131 0.47 -10.87 -5.11
CA MET A 131 1.12 -10.93 -3.81
C MET A 131 1.42 -9.55 -3.21
N SER A 132 0.71 -8.51 -3.65
CA SER A 132 0.79 -7.13 -3.14
C SER A 132 2.21 -6.63 -2.96
N HIS A 133 2.74 -6.11 -4.07
CA HIS A 133 4.06 -5.46 -4.14
C HIS A 133 5.27 -6.40 -3.97
N TYR A 134 5.07 -7.70 -4.21
CA TYR A 134 6.13 -8.70 -4.26
C TYR A 134 6.26 -9.33 -5.64
N ASP A 135 7.48 -9.67 -6.01
CA ASP A 135 7.71 -10.64 -7.07
C ASP A 135 7.57 -12.05 -6.48
N TYR A 136 6.63 -12.80 -7.03
CA TYR A 136 6.32 -14.14 -6.55
C TYR A 136 6.36 -15.15 -7.70
N PRO A 137 7.52 -15.77 -7.97
CA PRO A 137 7.73 -16.63 -9.13
C PRO A 137 6.80 -17.85 -9.22
N GLN A 138 6.23 -18.26 -8.09
CA GLN A 138 5.33 -19.41 -8.01
C GLN A 138 3.92 -19.11 -8.59
N ILE A 139 3.62 -17.85 -8.90
CA ILE A 139 2.37 -17.44 -9.55
C ILE A 139 2.71 -16.87 -10.93
N PRO A 140 2.08 -17.36 -12.01
CA PRO A 140 2.23 -16.75 -13.33
C PRO A 140 1.92 -15.24 -13.28
N ASN A 141 2.78 -14.46 -13.93
CA ASN A 141 2.68 -12.98 -13.90
C ASN A 141 2.65 -12.40 -12.47
N GLY A 142 3.40 -12.99 -11.54
CA GLY A 142 3.49 -12.58 -10.13
C GLY A 142 4.52 -11.48 -9.87
N GLN A 143 4.81 -10.58 -10.82
CA GLN A 143 5.91 -9.61 -10.78
C GLN A 143 5.46 -8.25 -10.23
N GLY A 144 4.93 -8.21 -9.00
CA GLY A 144 4.37 -7.01 -8.42
C GLY A 144 5.35 -5.86 -8.16
N GLU A 145 6.60 -6.16 -7.77
CA GLU A 145 7.65 -5.17 -7.58
C GLU A 145 8.34 -4.82 -8.91
N SER A 146 8.73 -5.84 -9.68
CA SER A 146 9.48 -5.62 -10.93
C SER A 146 8.69 -4.80 -11.95
N VAL A 147 7.39 -5.06 -12.12
CA VAL A 147 6.56 -4.27 -13.04
C VAL A 147 6.42 -2.81 -12.56
N PHE A 148 6.30 -2.60 -11.26
CA PHE A 148 6.25 -1.25 -10.71
C PHE A 148 7.54 -0.48 -10.98
N ILE A 149 8.67 -1.08 -10.63
CA ILE A 149 9.99 -0.42 -10.68
C ILE A 149 10.47 -0.25 -12.13
N ASN A 150 10.39 -1.31 -12.93
CA ASN A 150 11.07 -1.35 -14.21
C ASN A 150 10.18 -0.92 -15.39
N GLU A 151 8.85 -0.93 -15.22
CA GLU A 151 7.92 -0.63 -16.33
C GLU A 151 6.99 0.54 -16.01
N LEU A 152 6.28 0.54 -14.86
CA LEU A 152 5.33 1.60 -14.54
C LEU A 152 6.01 2.96 -14.28
N ILE A 153 7.10 3.01 -13.51
CA ILE A 153 7.81 4.27 -13.27
C ILE A 153 8.29 4.90 -14.58
N PRO A 154 9.02 4.19 -15.47
CA PRO A 154 9.42 4.74 -16.76
C PRO A 154 8.24 5.13 -17.66
N HIS A 155 7.16 4.35 -17.64
CA HIS A 155 5.95 4.65 -18.39
C HIS A 155 5.31 5.98 -17.92
N VAL A 156 5.15 6.16 -16.63
CA VAL A 156 4.59 7.40 -16.05
C VAL A 156 5.49 8.59 -16.37
N ASP A 157 6.81 8.45 -16.25
CA ASP A 157 7.76 9.53 -16.55
C ASP A 157 7.77 9.93 -18.04
N SER A 158 7.50 8.98 -18.95
CA SER A 158 7.43 9.26 -20.38
C SER A 158 6.07 9.81 -20.83
N THR A 159 5.00 9.48 -20.11
CA THR A 159 3.62 9.83 -20.47
C THR A 159 3.18 11.15 -19.83
N TYR A 160 3.63 11.42 -18.61
CA TYR A 160 3.19 12.57 -17.83
C TYR A 160 4.35 13.54 -17.54
N ARG A 161 4.01 14.77 -17.20
CA ARG A 161 5.00 15.82 -16.87
C ARG A 161 5.48 15.65 -15.43
N THR A 162 6.18 14.56 -15.16
CA THR A 162 6.83 14.31 -13.88
C THR A 162 8.19 14.99 -13.80
N ILE A 163 8.67 15.25 -12.58
CA ILE A 163 10.09 15.45 -12.31
C ILE A 163 10.71 14.05 -12.31
N ALA A 164 11.17 13.61 -13.49
CA ALA A 164 11.61 12.25 -13.78
C ALA A 164 12.98 11.93 -13.16
N SER A 165 13.16 12.28 -11.88
CA SER A 165 14.36 12.00 -11.11
C SER A 165 14.00 11.55 -9.70
N ARG A 166 14.97 11.04 -8.98
CA ARG A 166 14.85 10.64 -7.58
C ARG A 166 14.25 11.76 -6.71
N GLU A 167 14.71 12.98 -6.93
CA GLU A 167 14.38 14.17 -6.13
C GLU A 167 12.90 14.60 -6.30
N GLY A 168 12.27 14.20 -7.40
CA GLY A 168 10.84 14.43 -7.65
C GLY A 168 9.96 13.21 -7.34
N ARG A 169 10.50 12.14 -6.74
CA ARG A 169 9.77 10.88 -6.61
C ARG A 169 9.63 10.42 -5.17
N GLY A 170 8.39 10.18 -4.75
CA GLY A 170 8.03 9.62 -3.45
C GLY A 170 7.35 8.26 -3.58
N VAL A 171 7.41 7.47 -2.52
CA VAL A 171 6.67 6.20 -2.39
C VAL A 171 5.96 6.15 -1.04
N GLU A 172 4.69 5.81 -1.07
CA GLU A 172 3.85 5.73 0.12
C GLU A 172 2.96 4.48 0.05
N GLY A 173 2.49 4.01 1.19
CA GLY A 173 1.51 2.94 1.23
C GLY A 173 1.07 2.60 2.63
N PHE A 174 -0.04 1.87 2.73
CA PHE A 174 -0.62 1.49 4.01
C PHE A 174 -0.84 -0.01 4.11
N SER A 175 -0.66 -0.60 5.31
CA SER A 175 -0.85 -2.02 5.57
C SER A 175 0.12 -2.89 4.75
N GLN A 176 -0.35 -3.73 3.84
CA GLN A 176 0.49 -4.43 2.86
C GLN A 176 1.32 -3.44 2.03
N GLY A 177 0.71 -2.31 1.62
CA GLY A 177 1.42 -1.25 0.94
C GLY A 177 2.49 -0.59 1.80
N GLY A 178 2.25 -0.41 3.10
CA GLY A 178 3.27 0.07 4.05
C GLY A 178 4.46 -0.89 4.16
N ARG A 179 4.19 -2.20 4.19
CA ARG A 179 5.23 -3.23 4.14
C ARG A 179 5.99 -3.21 2.80
N GLY A 180 5.26 -3.06 1.69
CA GLY A 180 5.83 -2.88 0.36
C GLY A 180 6.72 -1.65 0.29
N THR A 181 6.23 -0.50 0.75
CA THR A 181 6.99 0.76 0.81
C THR A 181 8.28 0.60 1.59
N ALA A 182 8.22 0.02 2.81
CA ALA A 182 9.41 -0.16 3.66
C ALA A 182 10.47 -1.06 3.01
N ARG A 183 10.07 -2.01 2.19
CA ARG A 183 10.98 -2.89 1.46
C ARG A 183 11.54 -2.23 0.21
N ILE A 184 10.66 -1.64 -0.59
CA ILE A 184 11.00 -1.03 -1.87
C ILE A 184 11.92 0.19 -1.68
N MET A 185 11.66 1.05 -0.70
CA MET A 185 12.51 2.21 -0.46
C MET A 185 13.96 1.84 -0.14
N PHE A 186 14.18 0.76 0.60
CA PHE A 186 15.54 0.30 0.95
C PHE A 186 16.23 -0.51 -0.18
N ARG A 187 15.46 -1.13 -1.04
CA ARG A 187 16.00 -1.85 -2.21
C ARG A 187 16.37 -0.90 -3.35
N HIS A 188 15.58 0.16 -3.52
CA HIS A 188 15.67 1.13 -4.62
C HIS A 188 15.81 2.57 -4.09
N PRO A 189 16.78 2.87 -3.19
CA PRO A 189 16.93 4.21 -2.63
C PRO A 189 17.39 5.24 -3.69
N ASP A 190 17.91 4.77 -4.81
CA ASP A 190 18.28 5.55 -6.00
C ASP A 190 17.07 6.08 -6.77
N LEU A 191 15.87 5.53 -6.55
CA LEU A 191 14.64 5.95 -7.23
C LEU A 191 13.78 6.93 -6.44
N PHE A 192 13.89 6.94 -5.09
CA PHE A 192 12.99 7.71 -4.23
C PHE A 192 13.78 8.59 -3.26
N CYS A 193 13.38 9.86 -3.12
CA CYS A 193 13.92 10.72 -2.06
C CYS A 193 13.05 10.74 -0.81
N SER A 194 11.76 10.43 -0.93
CA SER A 194 10.77 10.50 0.13
C SER A 194 9.96 9.22 0.22
N ALA A 195 9.81 8.66 1.43
CA ALA A 195 9.10 7.41 1.65
C ALA A 195 8.24 7.45 2.91
N ALA A 196 6.96 7.03 2.80
CA ALA A 196 6.03 7.03 3.93
C ALA A 196 5.37 5.66 4.14
N PRO A 197 6.07 4.65 4.73
CA PRO A 197 5.48 3.36 5.06
C PRO A 197 4.51 3.48 6.24
N GLY A 198 3.23 3.16 6.03
CA GLY A 198 2.16 3.32 7.00
C GLY A 198 1.48 2.04 7.43
N GLY A 199 1.25 1.88 8.75
CA GLY A 199 0.48 0.78 9.32
C GLY A 199 0.92 -0.60 8.82
N GLY A 200 2.18 -0.77 8.46
CA GLY A 200 2.72 -2.01 7.92
C GLY A 200 2.75 -3.11 8.98
N GLY A 201 2.41 -4.34 8.60
CA GLY A 201 2.71 -5.52 9.40
C GLY A 201 4.15 -5.96 9.14
N PHE A 202 5.12 -5.23 9.69
CA PHE A 202 6.54 -5.51 9.44
C PHE A 202 6.95 -6.84 10.06
N ALA A 203 7.42 -7.76 9.24
CA ALA A 203 7.78 -9.10 9.66
C ALA A 203 8.92 -9.65 8.80
N THR A 204 9.54 -10.72 9.29
CA THR A 204 10.40 -11.57 8.48
C THR A 204 9.55 -12.43 7.56
N GLU A 205 10.13 -13.03 6.54
CA GLU A 205 9.43 -13.87 5.56
C GLU A 205 8.67 -15.06 6.16
N LYS A 206 9.08 -15.53 7.34
CA LYS A 206 8.42 -16.64 8.06
C LYS A 206 7.30 -16.21 9.01
N LYS A 207 7.14 -14.91 9.22
CA LYS A 207 6.17 -14.33 10.17
C LYS A 207 5.43 -13.18 9.54
N ILE A 208 4.90 -13.36 8.35
CA ILE A 208 4.03 -12.38 7.74
C ILE A 208 2.66 -12.53 8.39
N SER A 209 2.47 -11.80 9.47
CA SER A 209 1.21 -11.77 10.19
C SER A 209 0.38 -10.59 9.70
N GLU A 210 -0.58 -10.88 8.88
CA GLU A 210 -1.75 -10.02 8.71
C GLU A 210 -2.93 -10.78 9.32
N ASN A 211 -3.86 -10.09 9.94
CA ASN A 211 -4.98 -10.72 10.64
C ASN A 211 -4.52 -11.74 11.71
N ASP A 212 -3.75 -11.28 12.70
CA ASP A 212 -3.31 -12.09 13.86
C ASP A 212 -2.47 -13.32 13.52
N GLY A 213 -1.67 -13.26 12.48
CA GLY A 213 -0.74 -14.32 12.11
C GLY A 213 -1.33 -15.39 11.20
N GLN A 214 -2.50 -15.16 10.64
CA GLN A 214 -3.14 -16.10 9.71
C GLN A 214 -2.82 -15.84 8.24
N GLU A 215 -1.78 -15.07 7.94
CA GLU A 215 -1.30 -15.08 6.58
C GLU A 215 -0.65 -16.43 6.30
N SER A 216 -1.45 -17.24 5.73
CA SER A 216 -1.17 -18.48 5.01
C SER A 216 0.26 -19.00 5.19
N ASP A 217 0.40 -20.10 5.94
CA ASP A 217 1.61 -20.93 6.00
C ASP A 217 2.12 -21.36 4.60
N HIS A 218 1.39 -20.97 3.55
CA HIS A 218 1.66 -21.32 2.15
C HIS A 218 2.38 -20.21 1.36
N VAL A 219 2.55 -19.01 1.92
CA VAL A 219 3.25 -17.92 1.25
C VAL A 219 4.69 -17.85 1.74
N VAL A 220 5.62 -18.28 0.90
CA VAL A 220 7.05 -18.26 1.18
C VAL A 220 7.72 -17.20 0.30
N PHE A 221 8.27 -16.17 0.92
CA PHE A 221 9.08 -15.16 0.23
C PHE A 221 10.55 -15.55 0.23
N ALA A 222 11.30 -15.04 -0.73
CA ALA A 222 12.74 -15.24 -0.78
C ALA A 222 13.42 -14.68 0.48
N ALA A 223 14.43 -15.37 0.97
CA ALA A 223 15.26 -14.89 2.08
C ALA A 223 15.87 -13.52 1.76
N GLY A 224 15.91 -12.64 2.75
CA GLY A 224 16.40 -11.27 2.56
C GLY A 224 15.41 -10.31 1.88
N TYR A 225 14.21 -10.77 1.51
CA TYR A 225 13.21 -9.98 0.79
C TYR A 225 12.14 -9.36 1.71
N ASN A 226 12.47 -9.15 2.96
CA ASN A 226 11.59 -8.54 3.96
C ASN A 226 12.09 -7.17 4.42
N ALA A 227 11.22 -6.41 5.09
CA ALA A 227 11.52 -5.04 5.51
C ALA A 227 12.69 -4.93 6.51
N TYR A 228 12.94 -5.96 7.33
CA TYR A 228 14.04 -5.97 8.29
C TYR A 228 15.39 -6.18 7.61
N ASP A 229 15.48 -7.16 6.72
CA ASP A 229 16.73 -7.49 6.04
C ASP A 229 17.12 -6.42 5.03
N THR A 230 16.15 -5.89 4.27
CA THR A 230 16.41 -4.78 3.34
C THR A 230 16.90 -3.52 4.07
N ALA A 231 16.35 -3.23 5.26
CA ALA A 231 16.82 -2.12 6.10
C ALA A 231 18.26 -2.34 6.61
N ARG A 232 18.63 -3.58 7.02
CA ARG A 232 20.03 -3.90 7.40
C ARG A 232 20.99 -3.69 6.25
N VAL A 233 20.64 -4.20 5.06
CA VAL A 233 21.47 -4.03 3.86
C VAL A 233 21.65 -2.56 3.52
N TYR A 234 20.59 -1.76 3.55
CA TYR A 234 20.67 -0.32 3.30
C TYR A 234 21.56 0.37 4.33
N ALA A 235 21.34 0.13 5.62
CA ALA A 235 22.05 0.78 6.72
C ALA A 235 23.56 0.48 6.75
N THR A 236 23.99 -0.65 6.19
CA THR A 236 25.40 -1.07 6.14
C THR A 236 26.07 -0.83 4.79
N SER A 237 25.35 -0.33 3.81
CA SER A 237 25.86 -0.11 2.45
C SER A 237 26.20 1.36 2.20
N GLU A 238 27.05 1.62 1.20
CA GLU A 238 27.32 2.97 0.72
C GLU A 238 26.05 3.66 0.13
N LYS A 239 25.02 2.90 -0.20
CA LYS A 239 23.74 3.44 -0.68
C LYS A 239 23.09 4.41 0.32
N GLN A 240 23.25 4.18 1.62
CA GLN A 240 22.72 5.09 2.65
C GLN A 240 23.35 6.51 2.55
N LYS A 241 24.64 6.57 2.24
CA LYS A 241 25.34 7.85 2.06
C LYS A 241 25.07 8.47 0.70
N GLN A 242 25.04 7.64 -0.35
CA GLN A 242 24.85 8.08 -1.72
C GLN A 242 23.39 8.50 -2.01
N TYR A 243 22.43 7.77 -1.42
CA TYR A 243 21.01 7.98 -1.61
C TYR A 243 20.27 8.05 -0.26
N PRO A 244 20.50 9.12 0.52
CA PRO A 244 19.86 9.28 1.82
C PRO A 244 18.35 9.41 1.67
N LEU A 245 17.60 8.52 2.33
CA LEU A 245 16.15 8.52 2.31
C LEU A 245 15.57 9.42 3.39
N ARG A 246 14.55 10.19 3.08
CA ARG A 246 13.68 10.83 4.04
C ARG A 246 12.47 9.93 4.26
N ILE A 247 12.27 9.55 5.51
CA ILE A 247 11.31 8.50 5.87
C ILE A 247 10.35 9.04 6.93
N LEU A 248 9.05 8.83 6.73
CA LEU A 248 8.01 9.06 7.73
C LEU A 248 7.23 7.77 7.98
N ILE A 249 7.35 7.18 9.16
CA ILE A 249 6.57 5.98 9.52
C ILE A 249 5.31 6.41 10.24
N HIS A 250 4.15 5.97 9.75
CA HIS A 250 2.88 6.38 10.32
C HIS A 250 1.99 5.19 10.72
N VAL A 251 1.25 5.35 11.84
CA VAL A 251 0.33 4.34 12.34
C VAL A 251 -0.72 4.93 13.27
N GLY A 252 -1.93 4.39 13.25
CA GLY A 252 -2.96 4.72 14.23
C GLY A 252 -2.85 3.88 15.49
N THR A 253 -3.10 4.48 16.67
CA THR A 253 -2.95 3.81 17.99
C THR A 253 -3.95 2.68 18.21
N LYS A 254 -5.09 2.69 17.52
CA LYS A 254 -6.11 1.61 17.55
C LYS A 254 -5.89 0.57 16.44
N GLY A 255 -4.81 0.69 15.65
CA GLY A 255 -4.47 -0.31 14.63
C GLY A 255 -3.94 -1.60 15.29
N PHE A 256 -4.40 -2.76 14.81
CA PHE A 256 -3.97 -4.07 15.35
C PHE A 256 -2.45 -4.28 15.22
N ASN A 257 -1.79 -3.64 14.29
CA ASN A 257 -0.33 -3.69 14.09
C ASN A 257 0.44 -2.51 14.72
N TYR A 258 -0.19 -1.72 15.59
CA TYR A 258 0.45 -0.58 16.25
C TYR A 258 1.76 -0.97 16.96
N LYS A 259 1.71 -2.00 17.81
CA LYS A 259 2.89 -2.50 18.53
C LYS A 259 4.00 -2.99 17.60
N ASN A 260 3.62 -3.61 16.48
CA ASN A 260 4.56 -4.07 15.46
C ASN A 260 5.28 -2.87 14.79
N ASN A 261 4.57 -1.77 14.50
CA ASN A 261 5.17 -0.55 13.95
C ASN A 261 6.15 0.08 14.95
N LEU A 262 5.82 0.13 16.23
CA LEU A 262 6.76 0.63 17.27
C LEU A 262 8.02 -0.24 17.35
N ALA A 263 7.87 -1.55 17.26
CA ALA A 263 9.02 -2.47 17.25
C ALA A 263 9.92 -2.24 16.03
N TYR A 264 9.33 -2.02 14.85
CA TYR A 264 10.08 -1.71 13.64
C TYR A 264 10.80 -0.33 13.72
N MET A 265 10.13 0.69 14.23
CA MET A 265 10.76 1.99 14.50
C MET A 265 11.96 1.87 15.46
N LYS A 266 11.81 1.07 16.54
CA LYS A 266 12.92 0.78 17.45
C LYS A 266 14.08 0.10 16.74
N PHE A 267 13.78 -0.88 15.89
CA PHE A 267 14.79 -1.58 15.10
C PHE A 267 15.54 -0.63 14.14
N LEU A 268 14.85 0.23 13.42
CA LEU A 268 15.49 1.21 12.54
C LEU A 268 16.40 2.19 13.31
N LYS A 269 15.99 2.64 14.50
CA LYS A 269 16.84 3.45 15.39
C LYS A 269 18.12 2.72 15.78
N GLN A 270 18.04 1.41 16.06
CA GLN A 270 19.22 0.58 16.37
C GLN A 270 20.19 0.44 15.19
N LEU A 271 19.67 0.52 13.96
CA LEU A 271 20.48 0.52 12.74
C LEU A 271 21.05 1.89 12.38
N GLY A 272 20.72 2.95 13.14
CA GLY A 272 21.13 4.33 12.80
C GLY A 272 20.38 4.90 11.58
N VAL A 273 19.24 4.33 11.21
CA VAL A 273 18.39 4.88 10.15
C VAL A 273 17.54 6.01 10.71
N THR A 274 17.68 7.19 10.14
CA THR A 274 16.89 8.37 10.53
C THR A 274 15.49 8.32 9.91
N PHE A 275 14.47 8.63 10.69
CA PHE A 275 13.09 8.75 10.23
C PHE A 275 12.27 9.65 11.16
N GLU A 276 11.20 10.21 10.62
CA GLU A 276 10.13 10.86 11.37
C GLU A 276 9.03 9.83 11.71
N GLN A 277 8.25 10.12 12.74
CA GLN A 277 7.11 9.27 13.12
C GLN A 277 5.83 10.09 13.21
N LEU A 278 4.74 9.54 12.68
CA LEU A 278 3.39 10.07 12.82
C LEU A 278 2.51 9.01 13.48
N ILE A 279 2.35 9.12 14.79
CA ILE A 279 1.46 8.27 15.57
C ILE A 279 0.13 9.01 15.75
N VAL A 280 -0.94 8.47 15.16
CA VAL A 280 -2.24 9.14 15.12
C VAL A 280 -3.16 8.52 16.16
N GLU A 281 -3.49 9.33 17.18
CA GLU A 281 -4.32 8.89 18.30
C GLU A 281 -5.73 8.52 17.84
N ASP A 282 -6.30 7.45 18.42
CA ASP A 282 -7.65 6.93 18.18
C ASP A 282 -7.98 6.54 16.73
N VAL A 283 -6.98 6.37 15.88
CA VAL A 283 -7.18 5.89 14.51
C VAL A 283 -7.03 4.38 14.45
N PRO A 284 -8.04 3.65 13.92
CA PRO A 284 -7.95 2.21 13.69
C PRO A 284 -7.06 1.89 12.49
N HIS A 285 -6.89 0.62 12.15
CA HIS A 285 -6.17 0.19 10.96
C HIS A 285 -6.91 0.56 9.66
N SER A 286 -6.84 1.83 9.28
CA SER A 286 -7.55 2.41 8.14
C SER A 286 -6.77 3.57 7.52
N ALA A 287 -6.31 3.40 6.28
CA ALA A 287 -5.68 4.48 5.51
C ALA A 287 -6.61 5.69 5.37
N LYS A 288 -7.90 5.44 5.06
CA LYS A 288 -8.90 6.50 4.91
C LYS A 288 -9.01 7.36 6.18
N ARG A 289 -9.18 6.74 7.36
CA ARG A 289 -9.29 7.46 8.63
C ARG A 289 -8.02 8.22 8.99
N LEU A 290 -6.87 7.66 8.65
CA LEU A 290 -5.59 8.31 8.87
C LEU A 290 -5.46 9.56 7.97
N TYR A 291 -5.82 9.45 6.70
CA TYR A 291 -5.84 10.58 5.76
C TYR A 291 -6.86 11.65 6.13
N GLU A 292 -8.06 11.28 6.54
CA GLU A 292 -9.08 12.22 7.03
C GLU A 292 -8.58 13.03 8.24
N LYS A 293 -7.73 12.44 9.08
CA LYS A 293 -7.25 13.06 10.32
C LYS A 293 -5.89 13.78 10.16
N GLN A 294 -4.98 13.24 9.37
CA GLN A 294 -3.59 13.68 9.27
C GLN A 294 -3.00 13.54 7.84
N GLY A 295 -3.82 13.47 6.82
CA GLY A 295 -3.35 13.32 5.44
C GLY A 295 -2.51 14.51 4.98
N ASP A 296 -2.82 15.71 5.44
CA ASP A 296 -2.05 16.91 5.13
C ASP A 296 -0.61 16.85 5.68
N VAL A 297 -0.39 16.21 6.82
CA VAL A 297 0.96 15.98 7.38
C VAL A 297 1.77 15.06 6.47
N LEU A 298 1.15 13.98 5.98
CA LEU A 298 1.79 13.05 5.04
C LEU A 298 2.15 13.74 3.72
N MET A 299 1.20 14.47 3.16
CA MET A 299 1.41 15.18 1.91
C MET A 299 2.46 16.31 2.05
N LYS A 300 2.43 17.07 3.15
CA LYS A 300 3.46 18.07 3.48
C LYS A 300 4.83 17.43 3.66
N PHE A 301 4.90 16.24 4.24
CA PHE A 301 6.15 15.50 4.34
C PHE A 301 6.73 15.20 2.96
N HIS A 302 5.95 14.72 2.01
CA HIS A 302 6.43 14.51 0.65
C HIS A 302 6.80 15.84 -0.03
N ALA A 303 5.92 16.85 0.04
CA ALA A 303 6.11 18.14 -0.62
C ALA A 303 7.45 18.79 -0.23
N ARG A 304 7.75 18.90 1.06
CA ARG A 304 9.01 19.53 1.53
C ARG A 304 10.28 18.74 1.19
N ASN A 305 10.14 17.47 0.78
CA ASN A 305 11.27 16.62 0.41
C ASN A 305 11.57 16.63 -1.08
N PHE A 306 10.67 17.15 -1.90
CA PHE A 306 10.88 17.29 -3.34
C PHE A 306 11.67 18.58 -3.67
N LEU A 307 12.46 18.55 -4.74
CA LEU A 307 13.16 19.74 -5.21
C LEU A 307 12.16 20.80 -5.68
N GLY A 308 12.33 22.00 -5.17
CA GLY A 308 11.58 23.17 -5.62
C GLY A 308 10.36 23.54 -4.80
N ASP A 309 10.07 22.83 -3.70
CA ASP A 309 9.10 23.33 -2.73
C ASP A 309 9.80 24.32 -1.78
N PRO A 310 9.51 25.62 -1.84
CA PRO A 310 10.01 26.58 -0.84
C PRO A 310 9.43 26.21 0.52
N GLN A 311 10.30 26.02 1.52
CA GLN A 311 9.92 25.75 2.90
C GLN A 311 9.19 26.93 3.52
#